data_a087366eb6ee899dc1269c7c0dd57d61
#
_entry.id   a087366eb6ee899dc1269c7c0dd57d61
#
_cell.length_a   1.000
_cell.length_b   1.000
_cell.length_c   1.000
_cell.angle_alpha   90.00
_cell.angle_beta   90.00
_cell.angle_gamma   90.00
#
_symmetry.space_group_name_H-M   'P 1'
#
loop_
_entity.id
_entity.type
_entity.pdbx_description
1 polymer ?
#
loop_
_entity_poly.entity_id
_entity_poly.type
_entity_poly.pdbx_seq_one_letter_code
_entity_poly.pdbx_strand_id
1 'polypeptide(L)'
;MPFIDRFRALTRAQRNTFAACFLGWTLDAFDFFLLTFCLTAIAVCFHTSRKQIEEAIFWTLAMRPVGAFLFGSMAEKYGRRPTLIVNVVAFSVFELASAFAPTLHSFLICRALFGVAMGGVWGVGAALALETLPPANRGFFSGLLQEGYVVGNLMAALLFAVLFPHLHGAGMFANWRVLFMIGALPALLGFYLNYKVEESPAWLAGRNAGAAKPARVSTDWRVIRGYLPIFLFVILLMTAFTSFSHGTQDLYPTFLQHDLHQSASHTGLIAAVGNIGALAGGVCCGALSERFGRKRTIVFAALLAIPMVPLWAWSHTAVALAAGGFLMQFMVQGAWGVIPAHLNELSPAPVRAVLPGFAYQLGNLLSSRNQIFQQTYADHYNAGSLKVALSATVVIVAAVVAAVTALGPEARGANLS
;
A
#
# COMPACT_ATOMS: atom_id res chain seq x y z
N MET A 1 -8.81 0.75 -25.16
CA MET A 1 -9.17 2.18 -25.10
C MET A 1 -7.96 2.95 -24.62
N PRO A 2 -7.65 4.12 -25.21
CA PRO A 2 -6.65 5.07 -24.72
C PRO A 2 -6.97 5.52 -23.29
N PHE A 3 -5.95 5.95 -22.53
CA PHE A 3 -6.06 6.39 -21.14
C PHE A 3 -7.18 7.45 -20.92
N ILE A 4 -7.19 8.49 -21.76
CA ILE A 4 -8.14 9.60 -21.65
C ILE A 4 -9.59 9.13 -21.88
N ASP A 5 -9.80 8.21 -22.83
CA ASP A 5 -11.14 7.72 -23.15
C ASP A 5 -11.74 6.89 -22.02
N ARG A 6 -10.92 6.16 -21.23
CA ARG A 6 -11.38 5.43 -20.05
C ARG A 6 -11.93 6.37 -18.97
N PHE A 7 -11.26 7.51 -18.75
CA PHE A 7 -11.75 8.54 -17.82
C PHE A 7 -13.01 9.24 -18.34
N ARG A 8 -13.08 9.52 -19.66
CA ARG A 8 -14.26 10.14 -20.27
C ARG A 8 -15.49 9.26 -20.22
N ALA A 9 -15.30 7.94 -20.28
CA ALA A 9 -16.38 6.96 -20.18
C ALA A 9 -17.02 6.88 -18.78
N LEU A 10 -16.35 7.40 -17.74
CA LEU A 10 -16.90 7.43 -16.39
C LEU A 10 -17.89 8.58 -16.21
N THR A 11 -18.94 8.34 -15.43
CA THR A 11 -19.82 9.39 -14.92
C THR A 11 -19.07 10.35 -14.00
N ARG A 12 -19.62 11.53 -13.75
CA ARG A 12 -19.04 12.50 -12.81
C ARG A 12 -18.94 11.92 -11.40
N ALA A 13 -19.97 11.17 -10.94
CA ALA A 13 -19.96 10.51 -9.65
C ALA A 13 -18.82 9.49 -9.54
N GLN A 14 -18.65 8.63 -10.56
CA GLN A 14 -17.57 7.63 -10.60
C GLN A 14 -16.18 8.27 -10.57
N ARG A 15 -15.98 9.35 -11.33
CA ARG A 15 -14.71 10.10 -11.32
C ARG A 15 -14.42 10.71 -9.96
N ASN A 16 -15.43 11.31 -9.32
CA ASN A 16 -15.26 11.90 -7.98
C ASN A 16 -14.93 10.82 -6.93
N THR A 17 -15.65 9.69 -6.97
CA THR A 17 -15.40 8.57 -6.05
C THR A 17 -13.99 8.00 -6.24
N PHE A 18 -13.58 7.74 -7.47
CA PHE A 18 -12.24 7.23 -7.76
C PHE A 18 -11.16 8.22 -7.32
N ALA A 19 -11.30 9.51 -7.65
CA ALA A 19 -10.36 10.55 -7.24
C ALA A 19 -10.23 10.65 -5.72
N ALA A 20 -11.34 10.58 -4.99
CA ALA A 20 -11.34 10.61 -3.53
C ALA A 20 -10.62 9.39 -2.92
N CYS A 21 -10.86 8.19 -3.45
CA CYS A 21 -10.21 6.98 -2.98
C CYS A 21 -8.70 6.97 -3.32
N PHE A 22 -8.33 7.43 -4.52
CA PHE A 22 -6.93 7.60 -4.93
C PHE A 22 -6.21 8.60 -4.03
N LEU A 23 -6.80 9.77 -3.81
CA LEU A 23 -6.24 10.80 -2.92
C LEU A 23 -6.16 10.30 -1.47
N GLY A 24 -7.17 9.58 -0.99
CA GLY A 24 -7.14 8.98 0.35
C GLY A 24 -5.93 8.05 0.53
N TRP A 25 -5.69 7.17 -0.43
CA TRP A 25 -4.54 6.27 -0.41
C TRP A 25 -3.20 7.02 -0.58
N THR A 26 -3.16 8.02 -1.46
CA THR A 26 -1.99 8.87 -1.67
C THR A 26 -1.61 9.63 -0.40
N LEU A 27 -2.58 10.25 0.26
CA LEU A 27 -2.34 11.04 1.46
C LEU A 27 -2.00 10.17 2.69
N ASP A 28 -2.58 8.97 2.78
CA ASP A 28 -2.20 7.95 3.76
C ASP A 28 -0.71 7.56 3.64
N ALA A 29 -0.25 7.30 2.41
CA ALA A 29 1.15 7.02 2.13
C ALA A 29 2.05 8.23 2.39
N PHE A 30 1.61 9.43 1.99
CA PHE A 30 2.32 10.68 2.25
C PHE A 30 2.63 10.88 3.73
N ASP A 31 1.65 10.73 4.61
CA ASP A 31 1.81 10.90 6.06
C ASP A 31 2.74 9.83 6.65
N PHE A 32 2.62 8.59 6.20
CA PHE A 32 3.53 7.53 6.62
C PHE A 32 5.00 7.84 6.26
N PHE A 33 5.25 8.34 5.05
CA PHE A 33 6.59 8.67 4.60
C PHE A 33 7.15 9.95 5.23
N LEU A 34 6.32 10.90 5.65
CA LEU A 34 6.78 12.03 6.45
C LEU A 34 7.49 11.58 7.72
N LEU A 35 6.94 10.59 8.43
CA LEU A 35 7.62 9.99 9.58
C LEU A 35 9.00 9.45 9.20
N THR A 36 9.11 8.70 8.09
CA THR A 36 10.37 8.06 7.69
C THR A 36 11.46 9.07 7.34
N PHE A 37 11.10 10.19 6.72
CA PHE A 37 12.04 11.27 6.41
C PHE A 37 12.44 12.08 7.66
N CYS A 38 11.57 12.18 8.66
CA CYS A 38 11.80 12.99 9.86
C CYS A 38 12.48 12.24 11.03
N LEU A 39 12.76 10.94 10.92
CA LEU A 39 13.26 10.09 12.02
C LEU A 39 14.44 10.72 12.78
N THR A 40 15.44 11.23 12.09
CA THR A 40 16.63 11.84 12.69
C THR A 40 16.27 13.12 13.44
N ALA A 41 15.43 13.99 12.87
CA ALA A 41 15.02 15.24 13.51
C ALA A 41 14.15 14.97 14.75
N ILE A 42 13.29 13.96 14.70
CA ILE A 42 12.47 13.52 15.82
C ILE A 42 13.37 12.96 16.95
N ALA A 43 14.37 12.13 16.62
CA ALA A 43 15.32 11.57 17.58
C ALA A 43 16.08 12.67 18.32
N VAL A 44 16.57 13.68 17.61
CA VAL A 44 17.22 14.85 18.21
C VAL A 44 16.26 15.61 19.14
N CYS A 45 15.02 15.83 18.71
CA CYS A 45 14.03 16.59 19.50
C CYS A 45 13.66 15.91 20.83
N PHE A 46 13.58 14.56 20.84
CA PHE A 46 13.27 13.80 22.06
C PHE A 46 14.52 13.33 22.82
N HIS A 47 15.72 13.77 22.43
CA HIS A 47 16.99 13.38 23.05
C HIS A 47 17.15 11.85 23.14
N THR A 48 16.83 11.15 22.06
CA THR A 48 16.79 9.68 22.01
C THR A 48 17.56 9.15 20.79
N SER A 49 17.76 7.83 20.72
CA SER A 49 18.38 7.20 19.57
C SER A 49 17.41 7.07 18.41
N ARG A 50 17.92 7.09 17.18
CA ARG A 50 17.11 6.81 15.97
C ARG A 50 16.39 5.47 16.08
N LYS A 51 17.04 4.43 16.64
CA LYS A 51 16.44 3.12 16.87
C LYS A 51 15.16 3.17 17.70
N GLN A 52 15.11 4.03 18.75
CA GLN A 52 13.90 4.19 19.57
C GLN A 52 12.78 4.91 18.81
N ILE A 53 13.10 5.80 17.86
CA ILE A 53 12.07 6.41 17.00
C ILE A 53 11.57 5.42 15.94
N GLU A 54 12.39 4.49 15.48
CA GLU A 54 11.96 3.42 14.58
C GLU A 54 10.86 2.53 15.18
N GLU A 55 10.74 2.48 16.52
CA GLU A 55 9.57 1.87 17.19
C GLU A 55 8.25 2.53 16.78
N ALA A 56 8.25 3.81 16.41
CA ALA A 56 7.05 4.48 15.92
C ALA A 56 6.57 3.89 14.58
N ILE A 57 7.50 3.52 13.69
CA ILE A 57 7.17 2.82 12.44
C ILE A 57 6.61 1.45 12.77
N PHE A 58 7.26 0.70 13.67
CA PHE A 58 6.79 -0.61 14.10
C PHE A 58 5.37 -0.55 14.67
N TRP A 59 5.10 0.35 15.62
CA TRP A 59 3.77 0.47 16.21
C TRP A 59 2.70 0.91 15.20
N THR A 60 3.06 1.83 14.28
CA THR A 60 2.17 2.21 13.18
C THR A 60 1.79 0.99 12.35
N LEU A 61 2.76 0.19 11.89
CA LEU A 61 2.52 -0.98 11.05
C LEU A 61 1.82 -2.11 11.80
N ALA A 62 2.20 -2.36 13.07
CA ALA A 62 1.61 -3.42 13.89
C ALA A 62 0.13 -3.20 14.20
N MET A 63 -0.31 -1.93 14.27
CA MET A 63 -1.70 -1.59 14.55
C MET A 63 -2.59 -1.53 13.29
N ARG A 64 -2.02 -1.50 12.09
CA ARG A 64 -2.78 -1.47 10.83
C ARG A 64 -3.75 -2.65 10.63
N PRO A 65 -3.40 -3.92 10.95
CA PRO A 65 -4.38 -5.02 10.86
C PRO A 65 -5.60 -4.82 11.76
N VAL A 66 -5.41 -4.28 12.98
CA VAL A 66 -6.51 -3.94 13.89
C VAL A 66 -7.42 -2.91 13.26
N GLY A 67 -6.84 -1.86 12.68
CA GLY A 67 -7.57 -0.82 11.97
C GLY A 67 -8.30 -1.34 10.74
N ALA A 68 -7.67 -2.17 9.93
CA ALA A 68 -8.29 -2.77 8.76
C ALA A 68 -9.53 -3.60 9.11
N PHE A 69 -9.46 -4.38 10.19
CA PHE A 69 -10.60 -5.12 10.70
C PHE A 69 -11.72 -4.20 11.23
N LEU A 70 -11.36 -3.21 12.05
CA LEU A 70 -12.30 -2.28 12.65
C LEU A 70 -13.05 -1.48 11.57
N PHE A 71 -12.31 -0.75 10.72
CA PHE A 71 -12.91 0.10 9.69
C PHE A 71 -13.56 -0.70 8.56
N GLY A 72 -13.02 -1.87 8.22
CA GLY A 72 -13.68 -2.79 7.29
C GLY A 72 -15.05 -3.23 7.82
N SER A 73 -15.12 -3.62 9.10
CA SER A 73 -16.38 -4.00 9.76
C SER A 73 -17.36 -2.83 9.85
N MET A 74 -16.86 -1.61 10.11
CA MET A 74 -17.68 -0.40 10.07
C MET A 74 -18.21 -0.13 8.67
N ALA A 75 -17.42 -0.35 7.63
CA ALA A 75 -17.83 -0.13 6.25
C ALA A 75 -18.92 -1.13 5.80
N GLU A 76 -18.88 -2.37 6.26
CA GLU A 76 -19.99 -3.31 6.03
C GLU A 76 -21.29 -2.86 6.72
N LYS A 77 -21.19 -2.34 7.94
CA LYS A 77 -22.37 -1.98 8.75
C LYS A 77 -22.96 -0.63 8.38
N TYR A 78 -22.13 0.39 8.20
CA TYR A 78 -22.55 1.78 8.07
C TYR A 78 -22.40 2.35 6.65
N GLY A 79 -21.72 1.63 5.77
CA GLY A 79 -21.40 2.07 4.41
C GLY A 79 -19.92 2.40 4.22
N ARG A 80 -19.49 2.36 2.96
CA ARG A 80 -18.08 2.58 2.60
C ARG A 80 -17.70 4.05 2.73
N ARG A 81 -18.59 4.96 2.23
CA ARG A 81 -18.36 6.40 2.24
C ARG A 81 -18.22 6.98 3.67
N PRO A 82 -19.19 6.83 4.60
CA PRO A 82 -19.07 7.42 5.94
C PRO A 82 -17.88 6.84 6.71
N THR A 83 -17.59 5.54 6.53
CA THR A 83 -16.43 4.92 7.15
C THR A 83 -15.12 5.50 6.63
N LEU A 84 -14.99 5.74 5.32
CA LEU A 84 -13.80 6.36 4.74
C LEU A 84 -13.62 7.80 5.26
N ILE A 85 -14.71 8.57 5.42
CA ILE A 85 -14.67 9.91 6.02
C ILE A 85 -14.11 9.86 7.45
N VAL A 86 -14.71 9.00 8.30
CA VAL A 86 -14.24 8.83 9.69
C VAL A 86 -12.77 8.40 9.72
N ASN A 87 -12.39 7.53 8.84
CA ASN A 87 -11.03 7.01 8.73
C ASN A 87 -10.03 8.12 8.38
N VAL A 88 -10.30 8.91 7.32
CA VAL A 88 -9.46 10.03 6.88
C VAL A 88 -9.33 11.09 7.98
N VAL A 89 -10.44 11.44 8.63
CA VAL A 89 -10.43 12.40 9.74
C VAL A 89 -9.62 11.86 10.93
N ALA A 90 -9.79 10.58 11.26
CA ALA A 90 -9.09 9.95 12.39
C ALA A 90 -7.57 9.93 12.18
N PHE A 91 -7.08 9.51 11.00
CA PHE A 91 -5.63 9.52 10.79
C PHE A 91 -5.05 10.93 10.76
N SER A 92 -5.76 11.92 10.19
CA SER A 92 -5.33 13.32 10.22
C SER A 92 -5.29 13.91 11.64
N VAL A 93 -6.24 13.54 12.50
CA VAL A 93 -6.24 13.96 13.91
C VAL A 93 -5.04 13.35 14.66
N PHE A 94 -4.74 12.06 14.45
CA PHE A 94 -3.60 11.42 15.09
C PHE A 94 -2.26 11.88 14.50
N GLU A 95 -2.21 12.26 13.22
CA GLU A 95 -1.05 12.92 12.63
C GLU A 95 -0.79 14.27 13.33
N LEU A 96 -1.83 15.09 13.45
CA LEU A 96 -1.76 16.37 14.16
C LEU A 96 -1.39 16.19 15.63
N ALA A 97 -2.01 15.22 16.33
CA ALA A 97 -1.68 14.92 17.71
C ALA A 97 -0.21 14.51 17.89
N SER A 98 0.36 13.80 16.91
CA SER A 98 1.79 13.46 16.90
C SER A 98 2.68 14.70 16.79
N ALA A 99 2.26 15.71 16.01
CA ALA A 99 2.97 16.98 15.91
C ALA A 99 3.06 17.71 17.27
N PHE A 100 2.06 17.56 18.12
CA PHE A 100 1.99 18.20 19.44
C PHE A 100 2.44 17.30 20.60
N ALA A 101 2.89 16.09 20.35
CA ALA A 101 3.33 15.16 21.38
C ALA A 101 4.48 15.77 22.23
N PRO A 102 4.32 15.87 23.56
CA PRO A 102 5.34 16.47 24.43
C PRO A 102 6.46 15.48 24.79
N THR A 103 6.22 14.19 24.73
CA THR A 103 7.17 13.14 25.11
C THR A 103 7.23 12.05 24.04
N LEU A 104 8.34 11.30 24.00
CA LEU A 104 8.48 10.14 23.13
C LEU A 104 7.33 9.13 23.35
N HIS A 105 6.95 8.87 24.60
CA HIS A 105 5.88 7.93 24.90
C HIS A 105 4.52 8.38 24.32
N SER A 106 4.15 9.66 24.50
CA SER A 106 2.93 10.19 23.88
C SER A 106 2.99 10.17 22.34
N PHE A 107 4.17 10.42 21.77
CA PHE A 107 4.37 10.30 20.33
C PHE A 107 4.14 8.86 19.84
N LEU A 108 4.71 7.85 20.51
CA LEU A 108 4.52 6.43 20.16
C LEU A 108 3.05 6.00 20.26
N ILE A 109 2.32 6.46 21.29
CA ILE A 109 0.88 6.22 21.41
C ILE A 109 0.12 6.82 20.23
N CYS A 110 0.41 8.08 19.89
CA CYS A 110 -0.21 8.73 18.72
C CYS A 110 0.11 7.96 17.42
N ARG A 111 1.32 7.44 17.25
CA ARG A 111 1.71 6.60 16.09
C ARG A 111 0.97 5.28 16.04
N ALA A 112 0.76 4.63 17.19
CA ALA A 112 -0.04 3.41 17.26
C ALA A 112 -1.51 3.68 16.87
N LEU A 113 -2.12 4.75 17.38
CA LEU A 113 -3.48 5.15 17.03
C LEU A 113 -3.60 5.60 15.57
N PHE A 114 -2.59 6.32 15.06
CA PHE A 114 -2.47 6.62 13.63
C PHE A 114 -2.45 5.33 12.79
N GLY A 115 -1.69 4.32 13.22
CA GLY A 115 -1.67 3.01 12.57
C GLY A 115 -3.03 2.32 12.53
N VAL A 116 -3.81 2.39 13.61
CA VAL A 116 -5.20 1.91 13.62
C VAL A 116 -6.03 2.67 12.58
N ALA A 117 -5.97 4.00 12.58
CA ALA A 117 -6.72 4.82 11.62
C ALA A 117 -6.29 4.52 10.16
N MET A 118 -4.99 4.47 9.89
CA MET A 118 -4.41 4.20 8.58
C MET A 118 -4.80 2.82 8.01
N GLY A 119 -4.99 1.81 8.89
CA GLY A 119 -5.23 0.44 8.49
C GLY A 119 -6.47 0.23 7.60
N GLY A 120 -7.49 1.07 7.75
CA GLY A 120 -8.76 0.94 7.02
C GLY A 120 -8.77 1.61 5.63
N VAL A 121 -7.91 2.59 5.38
CA VAL A 121 -7.99 3.46 4.18
C VAL A 121 -7.96 2.67 2.89
N TRP A 122 -6.97 1.79 2.72
CA TRP A 122 -6.79 1.04 1.49
C TRP A 122 -7.96 0.09 1.20
N GLY A 123 -8.37 -0.71 2.19
CA GLY A 123 -9.42 -1.71 2.00
C GLY A 123 -10.78 -1.08 1.71
N VAL A 124 -11.19 -0.10 2.51
CA VAL A 124 -12.48 0.61 2.35
C VAL A 124 -12.47 1.45 1.08
N GLY A 125 -11.35 2.15 0.79
CA GLY A 125 -11.20 2.94 -0.42
C GLY A 125 -11.22 2.11 -1.69
N ALA A 126 -10.51 0.95 -1.71
CA ALA A 126 -10.52 0.04 -2.84
C ALA A 126 -11.92 -0.56 -3.09
N ALA A 127 -12.64 -0.96 -2.02
CA ALA A 127 -14.01 -1.45 -2.14
C ALA A 127 -14.92 -0.36 -2.71
N LEU A 128 -14.92 0.86 -2.16
CA LEU A 128 -15.74 1.96 -2.63
C LEU A 128 -15.46 2.30 -4.11
N ALA A 129 -14.18 2.41 -4.49
CA ALA A 129 -13.79 2.71 -5.86
C ALA A 129 -14.24 1.63 -6.84
N LEU A 130 -13.94 0.35 -6.54
CA LEU A 130 -14.16 -0.75 -7.48
C LEU A 130 -15.62 -1.21 -7.56
N GLU A 131 -16.40 -1.03 -6.49
CA GLU A 131 -17.85 -1.26 -6.47
C GLU A 131 -18.61 -0.22 -7.33
N THR A 132 -18.08 1.01 -7.49
CA THR A 132 -18.68 2.05 -8.32
C THR A 132 -18.27 1.97 -9.79
N LEU A 133 -17.17 1.30 -10.12
CA LEU A 133 -16.61 1.25 -11.47
C LEU A 133 -17.21 0.12 -12.31
N PRO A 134 -17.42 0.35 -13.63
CA PRO A 134 -17.82 -0.70 -14.55
C PRO A 134 -16.81 -1.87 -14.55
N PRO A 135 -17.26 -3.14 -14.60
CA PRO A 135 -16.39 -4.32 -14.57
C PRO A 135 -15.27 -4.28 -15.61
N ALA A 136 -15.56 -3.76 -16.82
CA ALA A 136 -14.61 -3.69 -17.93
C ALA A 136 -13.40 -2.77 -17.67
N ASN A 137 -13.50 -1.82 -16.73
CA ASN A 137 -12.45 -0.84 -16.44
C ASN A 137 -11.76 -1.07 -15.09
N ARG A 138 -12.22 -2.01 -14.27
CA ARG A 138 -11.70 -2.23 -12.91
C ARG A 138 -10.22 -2.52 -12.86
N GLY A 139 -9.70 -3.27 -13.83
CA GLY A 139 -8.28 -3.61 -13.87
C GLY A 139 -7.38 -2.39 -14.06
N PHE A 140 -7.72 -1.53 -15.01
CA PHE A 140 -6.99 -0.29 -15.24
C PHE A 140 -7.01 0.63 -14.03
N PHE A 141 -8.21 0.88 -13.49
CA PHE A 141 -8.36 1.74 -12.31
C PHE A 141 -7.80 1.11 -11.03
N SER A 142 -7.76 -0.22 -10.92
CA SER A 142 -7.05 -0.95 -9.88
C SER A 142 -5.56 -0.63 -9.88
N GLY A 143 -4.93 -0.74 -11.06
CA GLY A 143 -3.53 -0.36 -11.22
C GLY A 143 -3.27 1.08 -10.84
N LEU A 144 -4.08 2.00 -11.37
CA LEU A 144 -3.94 3.41 -11.06
C LEU A 144 -4.16 3.72 -9.56
N LEU A 145 -5.14 3.08 -8.91
CA LEU A 145 -5.40 3.25 -7.49
C LEU A 145 -4.18 2.84 -6.65
N GLN A 146 -3.55 1.72 -7.00
CA GLN A 146 -2.38 1.22 -6.28
C GLN A 146 -1.20 2.20 -6.33
N GLU A 147 -1.03 2.91 -7.43
CA GLU A 147 0.05 3.89 -7.61
C GLU A 147 -0.06 5.13 -6.71
N GLY A 148 -1.19 5.32 -6.04
CA GLY A 148 -1.33 6.34 -4.99
C GLY A 148 -0.23 6.26 -3.93
N TYR A 149 0.25 5.05 -3.60
CA TYR A 149 1.34 4.84 -2.66
C TYR A 149 2.66 5.47 -3.12
N VAL A 150 3.02 5.25 -4.39
CA VAL A 150 4.25 5.82 -4.98
C VAL A 150 4.15 7.35 -5.09
N VAL A 151 2.97 7.85 -5.46
CA VAL A 151 2.71 9.30 -5.53
C VAL A 151 2.80 9.93 -4.13
N GLY A 152 2.26 9.30 -3.10
CA GLY A 152 2.35 9.77 -1.71
C GLY A 152 3.79 9.83 -1.20
N ASN A 153 4.60 8.81 -1.48
CA ASN A 153 6.03 8.82 -1.16
C ASN A 153 6.76 9.99 -1.86
N LEU A 154 6.51 10.17 -3.16
CA LEU A 154 7.12 11.26 -3.93
C LEU A 154 6.72 12.63 -3.38
N MET A 155 5.45 12.82 -3.01
CA MET A 155 4.96 14.06 -2.38
C MET A 155 5.66 14.32 -1.05
N ALA A 156 5.81 13.32 -0.19
CA ALA A 156 6.51 13.43 1.09
C ALA A 156 7.99 13.77 0.91
N ALA A 157 8.67 13.09 -0.03
CA ALA A 157 10.06 13.36 -0.38
C ALA A 157 10.25 14.81 -0.88
N LEU A 158 9.38 15.26 -1.77
CA LEU A 158 9.44 16.62 -2.34
C LEU A 158 9.17 17.67 -1.26
N LEU A 159 8.14 17.48 -0.43
CA LEU A 159 7.83 18.39 0.67
C LEU A 159 9.01 18.48 1.64
N PHE A 160 9.59 17.32 2.00
CA PHE A 160 10.76 17.27 2.88
C PHE A 160 11.95 17.99 2.25
N ALA A 161 12.28 17.70 1.01
CA ALA A 161 13.43 18.30 0.32
C ALA A 161 13.31 19.83 0.16
N VAL A 162 12.11 20.33 -0.13
CA VAL A 162 11.88 21.76 -0.41
C VAL A 162 11.67 22.55 0.89
N LEU A 163 10.86 22.05 1.82
CA LEU A 163 10.44 22.84 2.97
C LEU A 163 11.33 22.63 4.20
N PHE A 164 11.75 21.39 4.47
CA PHE A 164 12.49 21.06 5.70
C PHE A 164 13.77 21.88 5.92
N PRO A 165 14.60 22.18 4.89
CA PRO A 165 15.81 22.99 5.07
C PRO A 165 15.55 24.44 5.46
N HIS A 166 14.36 24.96 5.16
CA HIS A 166 13.96 26.34 5.45
C HIS A 166 13.26 26.50 6.80
N LEU A 167 12.96 25.40 7.48
CA LEU A 167 12.32 25.41 8.79
C LEU A 167 13.39 25.39 9.88
N HIS A 168 13.57 26.52 10.57
CA HIS A 168 14.56 26.71 11.64
C HIS A 168 13.93 26.86 13.04
N GLY A 169 12.66 26.45 13.20
CA GLY A 169 11.93 26.56 14.45
C GLY A 169 12.44 25.60 15.53
N ALA A 170 12.22 25.97 16.78
CA ALA A 170 12.50 25.12 17.94
C ALA A 170 11.21 24.84 18.74
N GLY A 171 11.24 23.86 19.64
CA GLY A 171 10.10 23.51 20.47
C GLY A 171 8.88 23.07 19.66
N MET A 172 7.75 23.79 19.82
CA MET A 172 6.49 23.46 19.14
C MET A 172 6.52 23.72 17.62
N PHE A 173 7.43 24.56 17.13
CA PHE A 173 7.65 24.86 15.72
C PHE A 173 8.93 24.19 15.17
N ALA A 174 9.43 23.15 15.83
CA ALA A 174 10.50 22.34 15.28
C ALA A 174 10.12 21.86 13.85
N ASN A 175 11.09 21.85 12.97
CA ASN A 175 10.90 21.58 11.54
C ASN A 175 10.05 20.34 11.24
N TRP A 176 10.29 19.22 11.92
CA TRP A 176 9.49 17.99 11.72
C TRP A 176 8.03 18.14 12.16
N ARG A 177 7.75 18.93 13.24
CA ARG A 177 6.39 19.17 13.71
C ARG A 177 5.56 19.95 12.71
N VAL A 178 6.16 20.94 12.03
CA VAL A 178 5.50 21.71 10.98
C VAL A 178 5.12 20.79 9.81
N LEU A 179 6.00 19.84 9.42
CA LEU A 179 5.66 18.86 8.37
C LEU A 179 4.48 17.97 8.78
N PHE A 180 4.42 17.53 10.04
CA PHE A 180 3.29 16.76 10.57
C PHE A 180 1.99 17.58 10.66
N MET A 181 2.07 18.89 10.95
CA MET A 181 0.90 19.77 10.87
C MET A 181 0.37 19.88 9.43
N ILE A 182 1.26 19.94 8.43
CA ILE A 182 0.90 19.87 7.01
C ILE A 182 0.29 18.50 6.69
N GLY A 183 0.82 17.42 7.26
CA GLY A 183 0.28 16.07 7.19
C GLY A 183 -1.15 15.92 7.73
N ALA A 184 -1.66 16.88 8.49
CA ALA A 184 -3.06 16.87 8.93
C ALA A 184 -4.05 17.45 7.88
N LEU A 185 -3.55 18.09 6.81
CA LEU A 185 -4.40 18.67 5.74
C LEU A 185 -5.30 17.63 5.02
N PRO A 186 -4.97 16.33 4.95
CA PRO A 186 -5.88 15.31 4.45
C PRO A 186 -7.27 15.33 5.09
N ALA A 187 -7.45 15.85 6.31
CA ALA A 187 -8.77 16.07 6.89
C ALA A 187 -9.73 16.82 5.96
N LEU A 188 -9.20 17.74 5.12
CA LEU A 188 -9.99 18.46 4.11
C LEU A 188 -10.58 17.53 3.04
N LEU A 189 -9.96 16.37 2.77
CA LEU A 189 -10.51 15.35 1.90
C LEU A 189 -11.84 14.80 2.47
N GLY A 190 -12.00 14.79 3.79
CA GLY A 190 -13.26 14.42 4.44
C GLY A 190 -14.45 15.28 3.98
N PHE A 191 -14.24 16.58 3.78
CA PHE A 191 -15.26 17.47 3.21
C PHE A 191 -15.58 17.11 1.76
N TYR A 192 -14.54 16.88 0.93
CA TYR A 192 -14.74 16.45 -0.45
C TYR A 192 -15.51 15.13 -0.53
N LEU A 193 -15.15 14.14 0.27
CA LEU A 193 -15.87 12.86 0.40
C LEU A 193 -17.33 13.08 0.78
N ASN A 194 -17.60 13.99 1.72
CA ASN A 194 -18.96 14.24 2.18
C ASN A 194 -19.84 14.92 1.12
N TYR A 195 -19.30 15.83 0.31
CA TYR A 195 -20.10 16.63 -0.61
C TYR A 195 -20.11 16.12 -2.05
N LYS A 196 -19.13 15.34 -2.48
CA LYS A 196 -18.93 14.99 -3.91
C LYS A 196 -18.95 13.49 -4.19
N VAL A 197 -18.88 12.66 -3.16
CA VAL A 197 -18.81 11.20 -3.31
C VAL A 197 -20.13 10.59 -2.89
N GLU A 198 -20.64 9.66 -3.69
CA GLU A 198 -21.83 8.87 -3.41
C GLU A 198 -21.44 7.56 -2.71
N GLU A 199 -22.42 6.93 -2.03
CA GLU A 199 -22.22 5.62 -1.41
C GLU A 199 -22.12 4.53 -2.48
N SER A 200 -21.51 3.41 -2.14
CA SER A 200 -21.40 2.24 -3.00
C SER A 200 -22.77 1.76 -3.46
N PRO A 201 -22.99 1.63 -4.79
CA PRO A 201 -24.22 1.04 -5.32
C PRO A 201 -24.46 -0.39 -4.83
N ALA A 202 -23.39 -1.18 -4.71
CA ALA A 202 -23.42 -2.55 -4.21
C ALA A 202 -23.92 -2.62 -2.77
N TRP A 203 -23.42 -1.74 -1.91
CA TRP A 203 -23.86 -1.67 -0.51
C TRP A 203 -25.32 -1.21 -0.39
N LEU A 204 -25.71 -0.22 -1.18
CA LEU A 204 -27.11 0.27 -1.20
C LEU A 204 -28.07 -0.82 -1.69
N ALA A 205 -27.73 -1.55 -2.75
CA ALA A 205 -28.52 -2.66 -3.27
C ALA A 205 -28.70 -3.76 -2.23
N GLY A 206 -27.63 -4.18 -1.56
CA GLY A 206 -27.68 -5.17 -0.48
C GLY A 206 -28.57 -4.73 0.69
N ARG A 207 -28.52 -3.45 1.06
CA ARG A 207 -29.37 -2.89 2.12
C ARG A 207 -30.83 -2.85 1.73
N ASN A 208 -31.18 -2.47 0.48
CA ASN A 208 -32.54 -2.33 -0.01
C ASN A 208 -33.21 -3.69 -0.30
N ALA A 209 -32.45 -4.73 -0.63
CA ALA A 209 -32.97 -6.07 -0.91
C ALA A 209 -33.53 -6.80 0.33
N GLY A 210 -33.73 -6.08 1.44
CA GLY A 210 -34.31 -6.67 2.66
C GLY A 210 -33.37 -7.65 3.36
N ALA A 211 -32.08 -7.66 3.05
CA ALA A 211 -31.04 -8.13 3.96
C ALA A 211 -31.15 -7.24 5.22
N ALA A 212 -32.27 -7.40 5.93
CA ALA A 212 -32.86 -6.54 6.94
C ALA A 212 -32.09 -6.50 8.28
N LYS A 213 -30.86 -6.92 8.26
CA LYS A 213 -29.80 -6.57 9.21
C LYS A 213 -28.56 -6.41 8.34
N PRO A 214 -27.83 -5.23 8.41
CA PRO A 214 -26.48 -5.21 7.88
C PRO A 214 -25.87 -6.53 8.31
N ALA A 215 -25.25 -7.25 7.36
CA ALA A 215 -24.61 -8.50 7.72
C ALA A 215 -23.71 -8.11 8.91
N ARG A 216 -24.22 -8.33 10.12
CA ARG A 216 -23.34 -8.31 11.27
C ARG A 216 -22.25 -9.21 10.81
N VAL A 217 -20.99 -8.72 10.78
CA VAL A 217 -19.87 -9.65 10.85
C VAL A 217 -20.34 -10.62 11.92
N SER A 218 -20.88 -11.72 11.45
CA SER A 218 -21.68 -12.57 12.31
C SER A 218 -20.73 -13.01 13.38
N THR A 219 -20.95 -12.61 14.63
CA THR A 219 -20.21 -13.16 15.76
C THR A 219 -20.49 -14.65 15.90
N ASP A 220 -21.38 -15.19 15.06
CA ASP A 220 -21.59 -16.61 14.93
C ASP A 220 -20.35 -17.24 14.27
N TRP A 221 -19.59 -17.95 15.10
CA TRP A 221 -18.41 -18.70 14.69
C TRP A 221 -18.66 -19.63 13.49
N ARG A 222 -19.87 -20.11 13.31
CA ARG A 222 -20.25 -20.98 12.19
C ARG A 222 -20.17 -20.23 10.85
N VAL A 223 -20.60 -18.97 10.82
CA VAL A 223 -20.52 -18.10 9.62
C VAL A 223 -19.08 -17.70 9.35
N ILE A 224 -18.33 -17.29 10.39
CA ILE A 224 -16.90 -16.94 10.27
C ILE A 224 -16.10 -18.13 9.74
N ARG A 225 -16.37 -19.33 10.27
CA ARG A 225 -15.71 -20.58 9.83
C ARG A 225 -15.98 -20.88 8.35
N GLY A 226 -17.14 -20.52 7.81
CA GLY A 226 -17.46 -20.67 6.39
C GLY A 226 -16.56 -19.84 5.47
N TYR A 227 -16.08 -18.67 5.94
CA TYR A 227 -15.17 -17.80 5.19
C TYR A 227 -13.70 -18.03 5.51
N LEU A 228 -13.36 -18.84 6.51
CA LEU A 228 -11.98 -19.07 6.92
C LEU A 228 -11.05 -19.52 5.79
N PRO A 229 -11.46 -20.44 4.88
CA PRO A 229 -10.59 -20.86 3.78
C PRO A 229 -10.19 -19.68 2.86
N ILE A 230 -11.12 -18.81 2.50
CA ILE A 230 -10.82 -17.65 1.65
C ILE A 230 -9.96 -16.62 2.41
N PHE A 231 -10.19 -16.42 3.72
CA PHE A 231 -9.33 -15.55 4.54
C PHE A 231 -7.89 -16.07 4.58
N LEU A 232 -7.69 -17.36 4.86
CA LEU A 232 -6.35 -17.96 4.89
C LEU A 232 -5.65 -17.90 3.52
N PHE A 233 -6.40 -18.18 2.45
CA PHE A 233 -5.87 -18.06 1.08
C PHE A 233 -5.42 -16.64 0.76
N VAL A 234 -6.26 -15.63 1.04
CA VAL A 234 -5.96 -14.22 0.74
C VAL A 234 -4.83 -13.69 1.64
N ILE A 235 -4.76 -14.11 2.92
CA ILE A 235 -3.64 -13.78 3.81
C ILE A 235 -2.33 -14.35 3.26
N LEU A 236 -2.32 -15.62 2.85
CA LEU A 236 -1.14 -16.25 2.25
C LEU A 236 -0.71 -15.52 0.96
N LEU A 237 -1.67 -15.22 0.08
CA LEU A 237 -1.44 -14.46 -1.14
C LEU A 237 -0.83 -13.09 -0.84
N MET A 238 -1.42 -12.35 0.12
CA MET A 238 -0.93 -11.01 0.47
C MET A 238 0.42 -11.04 1.17
N THR A 239 0.70 -12.07 1.99
CA THR A 239 2.02 -12.25 2.58
C THR A 239 3.08 -12.49 1.50
N ALA A 240 2.78 -13.29 0.49
CA ALA A 240 3.67 -13.51 -0.64
C ALA A 240 3.88 -12.20 -1.43
N PHE A 241 2.81 -11.44 -1.71
CA PHE A 241 2.88 -10.19 -2.44
C PHE A 241 3.68 -9.11 -1.69
N THR A 242 3.43 -8.94 -0.40
CA THR A 242 4.18 -7.97 0.41
C THR A 242 5.63 -8.37 0.55
N SER A 243 5.92 -9.69 0.67
CA SER A 243 7.28 -10.20 0.63
C SER A 243 7.96 -9.94 -0.73
N PHE A 244 7.23 -9.98 -1.83
CA PHE A 244 7.75 -9.68 -3.16
C PHE A 244 8.13 -8.20 -3.31
N SER A 245 7.28 -7.30 -2.83
CA SER A 245 7.56 -5.86 -2.84
C SER A 245 8.72 -5.50 -1.92
N HIS A 246 8.61 -5.82 -0.63
CA HIS A 246 9.64 -5.52 0.37
C HIS A 246 10.98 -6.20 0.06
N GLY A 247 10.94 -7.45 -0.43
CA GLY A 247 12.15 -8.19 -0.80
C GLY A 247 12.93 -7.60 -1.96
N THR A 248 12.31 -6.75 -2.79
CA THR A 248 12.96 -6.11 -3.95
C THR A 248 13.27 -4.63 -3.75
N GLN A 249 12.70 -3.99 -2.72
CA GLN A 249 12.79 -2.54 -2.56
C GLN A 249 13.60 -2.11 -1.34
N ASP A 250 13.41 -2.78 -0.20
CA ASP A 250 13.85 -2.23 1.08
C ASP A 250 15.37 -2.18 1.24
N LEU A 251 16.07 -3.26 0.93
CA LEU A 251 17.54 -3.33 1.01
C LEU A 251 18.25 -3.02 -0.31
N TYR A 252 17.52 -2.77 -1.39
CA TYR A 252 18.14 -2.51 -2.69
C TYR A 252 18.99 -1.23 -2.72
N PRO A 253 18.59 -0.10 -2.11
CA PRO A 253 19.47 1.07 -2.00
C PRO A 253 20.75 0.79 -1.20
N THR A 254 20.64 -0.01 -0.13
CA THR A 254 21.81 -0.44 0.66
C THR A 254 22.75 -1.29 -0.19
N PHE A 255 22.23 -2.26 -0.93
CA PHE A 255 22.99 -3.08 -1.86
C PHE A 255 23.74 -2.24 -2.92
N LEU A 256 23.06 -1.25 -3.52
CA LEU A 256 23.67 -0.36 -4.51
C LEU A 256 24.86 0.42 -3.91
N GLN A 257 24.72 0.92 -2.69
CA GLN A 257 25.75 1.73 -2.04
C GLN A 257 26.90 0.90 -1.46
N HIS A 258 26.58 -0.17 -0.75
CA HIS A 258 27.58 -0.98 -0.02
C HIS A 258 28.25 -2.04 -0.88
N ASP A 259 27.47 -2.78 -1.69
CA ASP A 259 28.00 -3.90 -2.47
C ASP A 259 28.54 -3.45 -3.84
N LEU A 260 27.85 -2.50 -4.48
CA LEU A 260 28.20 -2.01 -5.81
C LEU A 260 28.89 -0.63 -5.79
N HIS A 261 29.13 -0.07 -4.60
CA HIS A 261 29.83 1.22 -4.40
C HIS A 261 29.26 2.37 -5.24
N GLN A 262 27.93 2.35 -5.48
CA GLN A 262 27.27 3.44 -6.19
C GLN A 262 27.19 4.68 -5.30
N SER A 263 27.41 5.86 -5.88
CA SER A 263 27.22 7.11 -5.16
C SER A 263 25.75 7.28 -4.74
N ALA A 264 25.49 8.09 -3.70
CA ALA A 264 24.13 8.40 -3.27
C ALA A 264 23.29 8.99 -4.41
N SER A 265 23.90 9.80 -5.28
CA SER A 265 23.24 10.37 -6.46
C SER A 265 22.84 9.30 -7.48
N HIS A 266 23.73 8.36 -7.81
CA HIS A 266 23.40 7.26 -8.72
C HIS A 266 22.35 6.32 -8.11
N THR A 267 22.45 6.02 -6.84
CA THR A 267 21.44 5.23 -6.12
C THR A 267 20.06 5.88 -6.20
N GLY A 268 20.00 7.19 -5.95
CA GLY A 268 18.73 7.95 -6.06
C GLY A 268 18.18 7.94 -7.49
N LEU A 269 19.03 8.08 -8.51
CA LEU A 269 18.61 8.02 -9.91
C LEU A 269 18.08 6.63 -10.30
N ILE A 270 18.77 5.56 -9.91
CA ILE A 270 18.35 4.18 -10.14
C ILE A 270 17.00 3.92 -9.48
N ALA A 271 16.82 4.37 -8.23
CA ALA A 271 15.54 4.25 -7.52
C ALA A 271 14.42 5.04 -8.21
N ALA A 272 14.70 6.26 -8.68
CA ALA A 272 13.71 7.08 -9.42
C ALA A 272 13.28 6.39 -10.72
N VAL A 273 14.23 5.84 -11.49
CA VAL A 273 13.91 5.08 -12.71
C VAL A 273 13.11 3.82 -12.39
N GLY A 274 13.44 3.13 -11.28
CA GLY A 274 12.64 2.01 -10.76
C GLY A 274 11.19 2.42 -10.45
N ASN A 275 10.98 3.56 -9.80
CA ASN A 275 9.65 4.09 -9.50
C ASN A 275 8.84 4.41 -10.77
N ILE A 276 9.49 4.91 -11.83
CA ILE A 276 8.82 5.08 -13.13
C ILE A 276 8.38 3.72 -13.69
N GLY A 277 9.24 2.69 -13.56
CA GLY A 277 8.90 1.31 -13.91
C GLY A 277 7.69 0.80 -13.11
N ALA A 278 7.66 1.08 -11.81
CA ALA A 278 6.54 0.73 -10.92
C ALA A 278 5.22 1.32 -11.42
N LEU A 279 5.18 2.65 -11.62
CA LEU A 279 4.00 3.37 -12.11
C LEU A 279 3.51 2.82 -13.46
N ALA A 280 4.42 2.61 -14.41
CA ALA A 280 4.10 2.07 -15.72
C ALA A 280 3.57 0.63 -15.61
N GLY A 281 4.22 -0.21 -14.80
CA GLY A 281 3.87 -1.61 -14.58
C GLY A 281 2.49 -1.78 -13.98
N GLY A 282 2.19 -1.06 -12.90
CA GLY A 282 0.90 -1.12 -12.23
C GLY A 282 -0.27 -0.80 -13.15
N VAL A 283 -0.17 0.30 -13.90
CA VAL A 283 -1.21 0.71 -14.85
C VAL A 283 -1.30 -0.26 -16.04
N CYS A 284 -0.17 -0.65 -16.64
CA CYS A 284 -0.14 -1.55 -17.79
C CYS A 284 -0.68 -2.93 -17.44
N CYS A 285 -0.19 -3.58 -16.40
CA CYS A 285 -0.63 -4.91 -16.00
C CYS A 285 -2.07 -4.88 -15.47
N GLY A 286 -2.46 -3.82 -14.74
CA GLY A 286 -3.85 -3.59 -14.38
C GLY A 286 -4.78 -3.61 -15.60
N ALA A 287 -4.45 -2.85 -16.64
CA ALA A 287 -5.19 -2.83 -17.90
C ALA A 287 -5.15 -4.16 -18.65
N LEU A 288 -3.98 -4.82 -18.73
CA LEU A 288 -3.82 -6.12 -19.38
C LEU A 288 -4.65 -7.21 -18.70
N SER A 289 -4.83 -7.12 -17.36
CA SER A 289 -5.63 -8.07 -16.59
C SER A 289 -7.12 -8.08 -16.98
N GLU A 290 -7.59 -7.02 -17.64
CA GLU A 290 -8.94 -6.97 -18.21
C GLU A 290 -9.11 -7.92 -19.41
N ARG A 291 -8.04 -8.16 -20.17
CA ARG A 291 -8.07 -9.03 -21.37
C ARG A 291 -7.66 -10.46 -21.05
N PHE A 292 -6.56 -10.63 -20.30
CA PHE A 292 -5.94 -11.94 -20.06
C PHE A 292 -6.46 -12.64 -18.78
N GLY A 293 -7.16 -11.91 -17.90
CA GLY A 293 -7.60 -12.39 -16.59
C GLY A 293 -6.63 -11.97 -15.47
N ARG A 294 -7.15 -11.91 -14.25
CA ARG A 294 -6.38 -11.43 -13.07
C ARG A 294 -5.22 -12.37 -12.77
N LYS A 295 -5.52 -13.67 -12.61
CA LYS A 295 -4.53 -14.69 -12.27
C LYS A 295 -3.40 -14.75 -13.28
N ARG A 296 -3.74 -14.87 -14.58
CA ARG A 296 -2.72 -15.00 -15.63
C ARG A 296 -1.78 -13.81 -15.64
N THR A 297 -2.31 -12.59 -15.53
CA THR A 297 -1.49 -11.38 -15.52
C THR A 297 -0.55 -11.35 -14.32
N ILE A 298 -1.04 -11.69 -13.12
CA ILE A 298 -0.21 -11.76 -11.90
C ILE A 298 0.90 -12.82 -12.08
N VAL A 299 0.54 -14.03 -12.51
CA VAL A 299 1.51 -15.13 -12.69
C VAL A 299 2.58 -14.75 -13.69
N PHE A 300 2.20 -14.17 -14.84
CA PHE A 300 3.16 -13.72 -15.84
C PHE A 300 4.08 -12.63 -15.32
N ALA A 301 3.53 -11.60 -14.64
CA ALA A 301 4.35 -10.52 -14.07
C ALA A 301 5.32 -11.06 -13.01
N ALA A 302 4.86 -11.92 -12.10
CA ALA A 302 5.73 -12.53 -11.08
C ALA A 302 6.84 -13.39 -11.72
N LEU A 303 6.53 -14.26 -12.66
CA LEU A 303 7.54 -15.11 -13.30
C LEU A 303 8.51 -14.32 -14.17
N LEU A 304 8.05 -13.25 -14.84
CA LEU A 304 8.92 -12.38 -15.64
C LEU A 304 9.86 -11.51 -14.80
N ALA A 305 9.64 -11.35 -13.51
CA ALA A 305 10.61 -10.72 -12.61
C ALA A 305 11.88 -11.57 -12.45
N ILE A 306 11.79 -12.90 -12.55
CA ILE A 306 12.93 -13.81 -12.37
C ILE A 306 14.04 -13.55 -13.40
N PRO A 307 13.78 -13.51 -14.72
CA PRO A 307 14.83 -13.23 -15.71
C PRO A 307 15.37 -11.78 -15.65
N MET A 308 14.75 -10.88 -14.88
CA MET A 308 15.30 -9.53 -14.68
C MET A 308 16.40 -9.50 -13.60
N VAL A 309 16.55 -10.54 -12.77
CA VAL A 309 17.53 -10.62 -11.69
C VAL A 309 18.98 -10.36 -12.16
N PRO A 310 19.48 -10.95 -13.27
CA PRO A 310 20.83 -10.67 -13.76
C PRO A 310 21.06 -9.18 -14.06
N LEU A 311 20.09 -8.51 -14.68
CA LEU A 311 20.22 -7.10 -15.00
C LEU A 311 20.07 -6.22 -13.74
N TRP A 312 19.24 -6.60 -12.79
CA TRP A 312 18.92 -5.86 -11.58
C TRP A 312 20.00 -5.96 -10.49
N ALA A 313 20.59 -7.16 -10.26
CA ALA A 313 21.50 -7.40 -9.12
C ALA A 313 22.93 -7.80 -9.54
N TRP A 314 23.17 -8.18 -10.80
CA TRP A 314 24.48 -8.69 -11.25
C TRP A 314 25.15 -7.76 -12.26
N SER A 315 24.52 -6.65 -12.62
CA SER A 315 25.13 -5.60 -13.45
C SER A 315 26.06 -4.72 -12.64
N HIS A 316 26.99 -4.06 -13.33
CA HIS A 316 28.00 -3.19 -12.72
C HIS A 316 27.90 -1.73 -13.17
N THR A 317 27.17 -1.45 -14.24
CA THR A 317 27.00 -0.08 -14.74
C THR A 317 25.69 0.55 -14.22
N ALA A 318 25.71 1.84 -13.88
CA ALA A 318 24.53 2.56 -13.39
C ALA A 318 23.35 2.49 -14.38
N VAL A 319 23.63 2.51 -15.69
CA VAL A 319 22.62 2.41 -16.74
C VAL A 319 21.95 1.04 -16.74
N ALA A 320 22.72 -0.05 -16.66
CA ALA A 320 22.18 -1.40 -16.62
C ALA A 320 21.39 -1.66 -15.32
N LEU A 321 21.89 -1.15 -14.18
CA LEU A 321 21.18 -1.22 -12.89
C LEU A 321 19.88 -0.42 -12.91
N ALA A 322 19.84 0.76 -13.56
CA ALA A 322 18.64 1.54 -13.72
C ALA A 322 17.61 0.83 -14.63
N ALA A 323 18.07 0.24 -15.74
CA ALA A 323 17.21 -0.58 -16.61
C ALA A 323 16.69 -1.83 -15.87
N GLY A 324 17.55 -2.51 -15.11
CA GLY A 324 17.16 -3.64 -14.25
C GLY A 324 16.16 -3.23 -13.18
N GLY A 325 16.39 -2.09 -12.52
CA GLY A 325 15.47 -1.51 -11.53
C GLY A 325 14.10 -1.18 -12.15
N PHE A 326 14.10 -0.55 -13.32
CA PHE A 326 12.86 -0.29 -14.07
C PHE A 326 12.08 -1.56 -14.37
N LEU A 327 12.72 -2.56 -14.97
CA LEU A 327 12.07 -3.80 -15.37
C LEU A 327 11.61 -4.62 -14.17
N MET A 328 12.42 -4.70 -13.12
CA MET A 328 12.07 -5.39 -11.88
C MET A 328 10.82 -4.75 -11.26
N GLN A 329 10.82 -3.43 -11.07
CA GLN A 329 9.69 -2.74 -10.46
C GLN A 329 8.47 -2.71 -11.37
N PHE A 330 8.65 -2.69 -12.69
CA PHE A 330 7.56 -2.85 -13.64
C PHE A 330 6.84 -4.19 -13.45
N MET A 331 7.55 -5.29 -13.20
CA MET A 331 6.96 -6.60 -12.98
C MET A 331 6.34 -6.73 -11.58
N VAL A 332 7.07 -6.30 -10.53
CA VAL A 332 6.60 -6.39 -9.15
C VAL A 332 5.36 -5.54 -8.94
N GLN A 333 5.41 -4.26 -9.29
CA GLN A 333 4.27 -3.35 -9.14
C GLN A 333 3.21 -3.59 -10.22
N GLY A 334 3.58 -4.17 -11.36
CA GLY A 334 2.64 -4.67 -12.34
C GLY A 334 1.72 -5.75 -11.78
N ALA A 335 2.27 -6.72 -11.05
CA ALA A 335 1.47 -7.70 -10.33
C ALA A 335 0.59 -7.05 -9.26
N TRP A 336 1.13 -6.08 -8.49
CA TRP A 336 0.40 -5.31 -7.49
C TRP A 336 -0.76 -4.50 -8.06
N GLY A 337 -0.62 -3.91 -9.24
CA GLY A 337 -1.69 -3.14 -9.88
C GLY A 337 -2.96 -3.94 -10.16
N VAL A 338 -2.86 -5.27 -10.22
CA VAL A 338 -4.02 -6.17 -10.40
C VAL A 338 -4.71 -6.50 -9.06
N ILE A 339 -3.99 -6.41 -7.94
CA ILE A 339 -4.41 -6.89 -6.62
C ILE A 339 -5.70 -6.22 -6.11
N PRO A 340 -5.89 -4.88 -6.13
CA PRO A 340 -7.13 -4.30 -5.65
C PRO A 340 -8.37 -4.88 -6.33
N ALA A 341 -8.33 -5.05 -7.67
CA ALA A 341 -9.43 -5.66 -8.40
C ALA A 341 -9.58 -7.16 -8.08
N HIS A 342 -8.48 -7.90 -8.08
CA HIS A 342 -8.50 -9.34 -7.83
C HIS A 342 -9.06 -9.68 -6.44
N LEU A 343 -8.62 -8.99 -5.40
CA LEU A 343 -9.10 -9.24 -4.03
C LEU A 343 -10.57 -8.86 -3.85
N ASN A 344 -11.01 -7.72 -4.42
CA ASN A 344 -12.41 -7.31 -4.32
C ASN A 344 -13.33 -8.26 -5.09
N GLU A 345 -12.91 -8.72 -6.27
CA GLU A 345 -13.65 -9.69 -7.08
C GLU A 345 -13.71 -11.09 -6.43
N LEU A 346 -12.69 -11.48 -5.66
CA LEU A 346 -12.66 -12.73 -4.88
C LEU A 346 -13.46 -12.67 -3.58
N SER A 347 -13.68 -11.47 -3.05
CA SER A 347 -14.27 -11.31 -1.72
C SER A 347 -15.78 -11.49 -1.74
N PRO A 348 -16.33 -12.42 -0.93
CA PRO A 348 -17.77 -12.55 -0.73
C PRO A 348 -18.37 -11.21 -0.23
N ALA A 349 -19.58 -10.89 -0.71
CA ALA A 349 -20.24 -9.63 -0.39
C ALA A 349 -20.26 -9.26 1.11
N PRO A 350 -20.53 -10.20 2.06
CA PRO A 350 -20.60 -9.87 3.49
C PRO A 350 -19.26 -9.50 4.15
N VAL A 351 -18.12 -9.73 3.49
CA VAL A 351 -16.77 -9.49 4.05
C VAL A 351 -15.87 -8.70 3.10
N ARG A 352 -16.43 -8.15 2.04
CA ARG A 352 -15.68 -7.49 0.94
C ARG A 352 -14.90 -6.25 1.40
N ALA A 353 -15.42 -5.47 2.31
CA ALA A 353 -14.71 -4.32 2.85
C ALA A 353 -13.69 -4.70 3.94
N VAL A 354 -13.79 -5.90 4.53
CA VAL A 354 -12.87 -6.37 5.57
C VAL A 354 -11.71 -7.17 4.99
N LEU A 355 -12.03 -8.20 4.17
CA LEU A 355 -11.09 -9.23 3.76
C LEU A 355 -9.86 -8.69 3.02
N PRO A 356 -9.98 -7.84 1.97
CA PRO A 356 -8.83 -7.33 1.25
C PRO A 356 -7.89 -6.50 2.13
N GLY A 357 -8.47 -5.54 2.87
CA GLY A 357 -7.71 -4.64 3.73
C GLY A 357 -7.02 -5.37 4.89
N PHE A 358 -7.75 -6.25 5.59
CA PHE A 358 -7.20 -7.02 6.70
C PHE A 358 -6.08 -7.96 6.25
N ALA A 359 -6.29 -8.71 5.16
CA ALA A 359 -5.28 -9.62 4.63
C ALA A 359 -4.03 -8.87 4.15
N TYR A 360 -4.19 -7.71 3.51
CA TYR A 360 -3.07 -6.87 3.11
C TYR A 360 -2.24 -6.41 4.32
N GLN A 361 -2.88 -5.87 5.34
CA GLN A 361 -2.16 -5.37 6.52
C GLN A 361 -1.52 -6.49 7.35
N LEU A 362 -2.18 -7.64 7.44
CA LEU A 362 -1.59 -8.81 8.08
C LEU A 362 -0.42 -9.37 7.27
N GLY A 363 -0.53 -9.37 5.93
CA GLY A 363 0.57 -9.72 5.03
C GLY A 363 1.79 -8.81 5.22
N ASN A 364 1.59 -7.48 5.33
CA ASN A 364 2.65 -6.54 5.64
C ASN A 364 3.34 -6.84 6.97
N LEU A 365 2.57 -7.13 8.01
CA LEU A 365 3.11 -7.47 9.33
C LEU A 365 3.95 -8.77 9.28
N LEU A 366 3.45 -9.80 8.58
CA LEU A 366 4.16 -11.07 8.44
C LEU A 366 5.44 -10.94 7.61
N SER A 367 5.43 -10.12 6.56
CA SER A 367 6.58 -9.88 5.69
C SER A 367 7.60 -8.87 6.24
N SER A 368 7.28 -8.19 7.33
CA SER A 368 8.15 -7.17 7.95
C SER A 368 9.56 -7.68 8.33
N ARG A 369 9.72 -9.00 8.43
CA ARG A 369 11.01 -9.65 8.74
C ARG A 369 11.88 -9.97 7.52
N ASN A 370 11.42 -9.69 6.30
CA ASN A 370 12.18 -9.99 5.09
C ASN A 370 13.58 -9.37 5.10
N GLN A 371 13.72 -8.12 5.52
CA GLN A 371 14.99 -7.42 5.61
C GLN A 371 15.95 -8.14 6.56
N ILE A 372 15.45 -8.57 7.72
CA ILE A 372 16.24 -9.29 8.71
C ILE A 372 16.74 -10.62 8.14
N PHE A 373 15.87 -11.36 7.44
CA PHE A 373 16.28 -12.62 6.79
C PHE A 373 17.31 -12.41 5.70
N GLN A 374 17.14 -11.41 4.84
CA GLN A 374 18.09 -11.08 3.78
C GLN A 374 19.45 -10.66 4.35
N GLN A 375 19.46 -9.79 5.35
CA GLN A 375 20.68 -9.34 6.00
C GLN A 375 21.37 -10.50 6.74
N THR A 376 20.64 -11.29 7.52
CA THR A 376 21.20 -12.44 8.25
C THR A 376 21.81 -13.45 7.29
N TYR A 377 21.15 -13.71 6.15
CA TYR A 377 21.71 -14.60 5.13
C TYR A 377 22.99 -14.02 4.52
N ALA A 378 23.01 -12.74 4.19
CA ALA A 378 24.18 -12.06 3.66
C ALA A 378 25.37 -12.16 4.62
N ASP A 379 25.16 -11.89 5.89
CA ASP A 379 26.20 -11.90 6.93
C ASP A 379 26.80 -13.29 7.16
N HIS A 380 25.94 -14.33 7.16
CA HIS A 380 26.42 -15.70 7.47
C HIS A 380 26.99 -16.45 6.26
N TYR A 381 26.44 -16.25 5.07
CA TYR A 381 26.72 -17.10 3.91
C TYR A 381 27.39 -16.38 2.74
N ASN A 382 27.43 -15.07 2.72
CA ASN A 382 27.92 -14.32 1.56
C ASN A 382 28.84 -13.13 1.92
N ALA A 383 29.59 -13.26 3.02
CA ALA A 383 30.53 -12.23 3.50
C ALA A 383 29.94 -10.82 3.59
N GLY A 384 28.66 -10.72 3.97
CA GLY A 384 27.90 -9.49 4.09
C GLY A 384 27.28 -8.96 2.78
N SER A 385 27.55 -9.58 1.63
CA SER A 385 26.98 -9.14 0.36
C SER A 385 25.52 -9.54 0.20
N LEU A 386 24.66 -8.56 -0.09
CA LEU A 386 23.23 -8.73 -0.29
C LEU A 386 22.85 -9.34 -1.65
N LYS A 387 23.80 -9.42 -2.60
CA LYS A 387 23.56 -9.84 -3.99
C LYS A 387 22.79 -11.16 -4.10
N VAL A 388 23.28 -12.20 -3.43
CA VAL A 388 22.68 -13.55 -3.47
C VAL A 388 21.35 -13.57 -2.69
N ALA A 389 21.31 -12.92 -1.52
CA ALA A 389 20.11 -12.84 -0.70
C ALA A 389 18.94 -12.19 -1.45
N LEU A 390 19.16 -11.05 -2.09
CA LEU A 390 18.20 -10.35 -2.92
C LEU A 390 17.74 -11.20 -4.12
N SER A 391 18.71 -11.80 -4.84
CA SER A 391 18.42 -12.66 -6.00
C SER A 391 17.59 -13.88 -5.62
N ALA A 392 17.95 -14.58 -4.56
CA ALA A 392 17.22 -15.73 -4.06
C ALA A 392 15.82 -15.35 -3.60
N THR A 393 15.68 -14.22 -2.91
CA THR A 393 14.37 -13.70 -2.48
C THR A 393 13.45 -13.49 -3.67
N VAL A 394 13.92 -12.83 -4.74
CA VAL A 394 13.11 -12.62 -5.95
C VAL A 394 12.64 -13.96 -6.54
N VAL A 395 13.57 -14.91 -6.73
CA VAL A 395 13.23 -16.19 -7.35
C VAL A 395 12.21 -16.97 -6.52
N ILE A 396 12.46 -17.10 -5.22
CA ILE A 396 11.59 -17.85 -4.31
C ILE A 396 10.22 -17.20 -4.21
N VAL A 397 10.20 -15.91 -3.94
CA VAL A 397 8.93 -15.21 -3.66
C VAL A 397 8.12 -15.04 -4.94
N ALA A 398 8.74 -14.77 -6.09
CA ALA A 398 8.04 -14.73 -7.38
C ALA A 398 7.41 -16.09 -7.72
N ALA A 399 8.13 -17.20 -7.47
CA ALA A 399 7.59 -18.54 -7.65
C ALA A 399 6.42 -18.83 -6.70
N VAL A 400 6.52 -18.40 -5.43
CA VAL A 400 5.43 -18.53 -4.45
C VAL A 400 4.21 -17.69 -4.86
N VAL A 401 4.39 -16.42 -5.26
CA VAL A 401 3.30 -15.57 -5.77
C VAL A 401 2.62 -16.23 -6.96
N ALA A 402 3.40 -16.73 -7.92
CA ALA A 402 2.87 -17.39 -9.10
C ALA A 402 2.11 -18.67 -8.74
N ALA A 403 2.65 -19.51 -7.88
CA ALA A 403 2.03 -20.77 -7.45
C ALA A 403 0.74 -20.52 -6.66
N VAL A 404 0.77 -19.67 -5.64
CA VAL A 404 -0.40 -19.35 -4.82
C VAL A 404 -1.50 -18.74 -5.68
N THR A 405 -1.16 -17.80 -6.56
CA THR A 405 -2.13 -17.20 -7.50
C THR A 405 -2.69 -18.24 -8.47
N ALA A 406 -1.86 -19.10 -9.03
CA ALA A 406 -2.29 -20.13 -9.99
C ALA A 406 -3.25 -21.15 -9.36
N LEU A 407 -3.04 -21.51 -8.10
CA LEU A 407 -3.90 -22.44 -7.35
C LEU A 407 -5.22 -21.78 -6.88
N GLY A 408 -5.25 -20.46 -6.77
CA GLY A 408 -6.45 -19.71 -6.35
C GLY A 408 -7.53 -19.66 -7.44
N PRO A 409 -8.74 -19.20 -7.10
CA PRO A 409 -9.82 -19.01 -8.07
C PRO A 409 -9.59 -17.78 -8.96
N GLU A 410 -10.17 -17.80 -10.16
CA GLU A 410 -10.30 -16.62 -11.03
C GLU A 410 -11.70 -16.02 -10.84
N ALA A 411 -11.78 -14.75 -10.56
CA ALA A 411 -13.05 -14.06 -10.33
C ALA A 411 -13.22 -12.81 -11.21
N ARG A 412 -12.48 -12.74 -12.32
CA ARG A 412 -12.54 -11.62 -13.26
C ARG A 412 -13.96 -11.30 -13.68
N GLY A 413 -14.36 -10.04 -13.54
CA GLY A 413 -15.67 -9.57 -13.95
C GLY A 413 -16.81 -9.98 -13.01
N ALA A 414 -16.48 -10.46 -11.81
CA ALA A 414 -17.50 -10.75 -10.79
C ALA A 414 -18.41 -9.53 -10.57
N ASN A 415 -19.71 -9.81 -10.48
CA ASN A 415 -20.65 -8.77 -10.13
C ASN A 415 -20.42 -8.34 -8.69
N LEU A 416 -20.07 -7.07 -8.50
CA LEU A 416 -19.86 -6.50 -7.17
C LEU A 416 -21.11 -5.79 -6.65
N SER A 417 -22.16 -5.67 -7.50
CA SER A 417 -23.46 -5.08 -7.10
C SER A 417 -24.35 -6.09 -6.39
#